data_3cffc23bc41a58931ce28a7a1a76f6f0
#
_entry.id   3cffc23bc41a58931ce28a7a1a76f6f0
#
_cell.length_a   1.000
_cell.length_b   1.000
_cell.length_c   1.000
_cell.angle_alpha   90.00
_cell.angle_beta   90.00
_cell.angle_gamma   90.00
#
_symmetry.space_group_name_H-M   'P 1'
#
loop_
_entity.id
_entity.type
_entity.pdbx_description
1 polymer ?
#
loop_
_entity_poly.entity_id
_entity_poly.type
_entity_poly.pdbx_seq_one_letter_code
_entity_poly.pdbx_strand_id
1 'polypeptide(L)'
;MEKLEDRLLNKAKEAFVMAIELYNKPTIRYRVEGFSMFICNAWELMLKSHMIKTMGEQSIYFPDNPDRTFALSDCIKKVFTNDKDPLRINLEKIVELRNTSTHFITVEYEMIYVPLFQACVLNFNNKMSEFHEVDMTELVPQNFLTLSVSLKSLNETEISGKYPEIISKRLISVKNNIEALSESENPKFSININVNHYITKNKAHADAVFHIAKDGEEPVAVIKEVKDPEQVFKYSTKASIETISTLLSRNKIEPKYKGNAVSFNKYHFNNFIKFFGIKDNKKLCWKYSTGETDFYKYSLQALELIVDEIKKDPDNILDNIKNKLTPGAKEF
;
A
#
# COMPACT_ATOMS: atom_id res chain seq x y z
N MET A 1 32.22 -22.15 -22.12
CA MET A 1 31.81 -22.43 -20.70
C MET A 1 31.06 -21.20 -20.20
N GLU A 2 29.88 -21.35 -19.66
CA GLU A 2 29.10 -20.24 -19.11
C GLU A 2 29.86 -19.64 -17.92
N LYS A 3 29.95 -18.29 -17.87
CA LYS A 3 30.66 -17.60 -16.79
C LYS A 3 29.95 -17.77 -15.45
N LEU A 4 30.68 -17.70 -14.34
CA LEU A 4 30.11 -17.88 -13.01
C LEU A 4 29.04 -16.82 -12.70
N GLU A 5 29.27 -15.57 -13.08
CA GLU A 5 28.30 -14.47 -12.91
C GLU A 5 26.97 -14.75 -13.60
N ASP A 6 26.98 -15.31 -14.83
CA ASP A 6 25.77 -15.63 -15.58
C ASP A 6 25.00 -16.81 -14.95
N ARG A 7 25.72 -17.81 -14.46
CA ARG A 7 25.13 -18.94 -13.74
C ARG A 7 24.45 -18.50 -12.46
N LEU A 8 25.09 -17.62 -11.69
CA LEU A 8 24.50 -17.06 -10.47
C LEU A 8 23.24 -16.24 -10.80
N LEU A 9 23.31 -15.41 -11.86
CA LEU A 9 22.19 -14.61 -12.30
C LEU A 9 21.00 -15.46 -12.75
N ASN A 10 21.24 -16.54 -13.51
CA ASN A 10 20.17 -17.45 -13.93
C ASN A 10 19.56 -18.15 -12.71
N LYS A 11 20.35 -18.58 -11.75
CA LYS A 11 19.85 -19.14 -10.49
C LYS A 11 19.09 -18.13 -9.63
N ALA A 12 19.49 -16.87 -9.66
CA ALA A 12 18.76 -15.80 -8.98
C ALA A 12 17.35 -15.62 -9.57
N LYS A 13 17.21 -15.64 -10.90
CA LYS A 13 15.91 -15.60 -11.58
C LYS A 13 15.02 -16.78 -11.19
N GLU A 14 15.54 -18.00 -11.20
CA GLU A 14 14.80 -19.19 -10.79
C GLU A 14 14.33 -19.11 -9.34
N ALA A 15 15.20 -18.69 -8.43
CA ALA A 15 14.88 -18.52 -7.01
C ALA A 15 13.81 -17.44 -6.79
N PHE A 16 13.87 -16.34 -7.54
CA PHE A 16 12.85 -15.27 -7.49
C PHE A 16 11.48 -15.79 -7.94
N VAL A 17 11.41 -16.49 -9.09
CA VAL A 17 10.16 -17.07 -9.57
C VAL A 17 9.59 -18.05 -8.56
N MET A 18 10.43 -18.91 -7.97
CA MET A 18 10.01 -19.85 -6.94
C MET A 18 9.46 -19.13 -5.69
N ALA A 19 10.08 -18.03 -5.26
CA ALA A 19 9.58 -17.24 -4.14
C ALA A 19 8.16 -16.72 -4.41
N ILE A 20 7.95 -16.10 -5.57
CA ILE A 20 6.65 -15.55 -5.97
C ILE A 20 5.59 -16.67 -6.10
N GLU A 21 5.90 -17.76 -6.77
CA GLU A 21 4.99 -18.89 -6.94
C GLU A 21 4.56 -19.51 -5.60
N LEU A 22 5.50 -19.71 -4.68
CA LEU A 22 5.18 -20.23 -3.34
C LEU A 22 4.29 -19.29 -2.54
N TYR A 23 4.63 -18.00 -2.53
CA TYR A 23 3.85 -17.02 -1.77
C TYR A 23 2.40 -16.97 -2.24
N ASN A 24 2.20 -17.13 -3.53
CA ASN A 24 0.92 -16.97 -4.20
C ASN A 24 0.05 -18.23 -4.21
N LYS A 25 0.48 -19.27 -3.56
CA LYS A 25 -0.29 -20.50 -3.35
C LYS A 25 -0.95 -20.49 -1.97
N PRO A 26 -2.20 -20.02 -1.82
CA PRO A 26 -2.86 -19.88 -0.51
C PRO A 26 -3.04 -21.21 0.21
N THR A 27 -3.01 -22.33 -0.51
CA THR A 27 -3.09 -23.67 0.06
C THR A 27 -1.80 -24.13 0.75
N ILE A 28 -0.66 -23.48 0.46
CA ILE A 28 0.61 -23.79 1.10
C ILE A 28 0.72 -22.97 2.39
N ARG A 29 0.58 -23.64 3.53
CA ARG A 29 0.70 -22.98 4.85
C ARG A 29 2.09 -22.41 5.13
N TYR A 30 3.13 -23.04 4.58
CA TYR A 30 4.55 -22.66 4.73
C TYR A 30 4.99 -21.61 3.68
N ARG A 31 4.06 -20.85 3.13
CA ARG A 31 4.34 -19.92 2.02
C ARG A 31 5.19 -18.71 2.42
N VAL A 32 5.02 -18.20 3.64
CA VAL A 32 5.78 -17.05 4.15
C VAL A 32 7.25 -17.42 4.35
N GLU A 33 7.48 -18.56 5.00
CA GLU A 33 8.81 -19.10 5.22
C GLU A 33 9.48 -19.46 3.89
N GLY A 34 8.75 -20.16 3.02
CA GLY A 34 9.24 -20.52 1.68
C GLY A 34 9.60 -19.29 0.86
N PHE A 35 8.74 -18.27 0.86
CA PHE A 35 9.04 -16.99 0.24
C PHE A 35 10.32 -16.38 0.81
N SER A 36 10.42 -16.26 2.13
CA SER A 36 11.59 -15.65 2.78
C SER A 36 12.89 -16.37 2.45
N MET A 37 12.88 -17.70 2.35
CA MET A 37 14.04 -18.49 1.95
C MET A 37 14.45 -18.23 0.51
N PHE A 38 13.50 -18.33 -0.43
CA PHE A 38 13.81 -18.21 -1.85
C PHE A 38 14.10 -16.78 -2.27
N ILE A 39 13.42 -15.76 -1.70
CA ILE A 39 13.71 -14.37 -2.01
C ILE A 39 15.08 -13.94 -1.48
N CYS A 40 15.50 -14.41 -0.28
CA CYS A 40 16.84 -14.19 0.22
C CYS A 40 17.89 -14.85 -0.65
N ASN A 41 17.63 -16.08 -1.12
CA ASN A 41 18.53 -16.76 -2.06
C ASN A 41 18.63 -16.00 -3.39
N ALA A 42 17.53 -15.54 -3.93
CA ALA A 42 17.51 -14.73 -5.15
C ALA A 42 18.38 -13.47 -5.02
N TRP A 43 18.20 -12.72 -3.94
CA TRP A 43 19.01 -11.54 -3.65
C TRP A 43 20.49 -11.86 -3.46
N GLU A 44 20.83 -12.93 -2.73
CA GLU A 44 22.21 -13.34 -2.51
C GLU A 44 22.93 -13.63 -3.84
N LEU A 45 22.28 -14.44 -4.70
CA LEU A 45 22.85 -14.84 -5.98
C LEU A 45 22.98 -13.67 -6.94
N MET A 46 22.00 -12.77 -7.00
CA MET A 46 22.02 -11.56 -7.80
C MET A 46 23.13 -10.59 -7.36
N LEU A 47 23.24 -10.35 -6.04
CA LEU A 47 24.30 -9.48 -5.51
C LEU A 47 25.69 -10.07 -5.73
N LYS A 48 25.87 -11.39 -5.58
CA LYS A 48 27.15 -12.05 -5.91
C LYS A 48 27.49 -11.91 -7.40
N SER A 49 26.53 -12.11 -8.30
CA SER A 49 26.71 -11.88 -9.73
C SER A 49 27.16 -10.43 -10.01
N HIS A 50 26.51 -9.45 -9.38
CA HIS A 50 26.88 -8.03 -9.46
C HIS A 50 28.29 -7.75 -8.91
N MET A 51 28.65 -8.32 -7.77
CA MET A 51 29.98 -8.18 -7.18
C MET A 51 31.06 -8.76 -8.10
N ILE A 52 30.84 -9.93 -8.70
CA ILE A 52 31.77 -10.50 -9.67
C ILE A 52 31.95 -9.57 -10.87
N LYS A 53 30.86 -9.07 -11.43
CA LYS A 53 30.86 -8.16 -12.59
C LYS A 53 31.62 -6.85 -12.32
N THR A 54 31.53 -6.32 -11.09
CA THR A 54 32.09 -5.00 -10.75
C THR A 54 33.43 -5.06 -10.02
N MET A 55 33.70 -6.12 -9.24
CA MET A 55 34.86 -6.22 -8.36
C MET A 55 35.73 -7.46 -8.63
N GLY A 56 35.31 -8.32 -9.59
CA GLY A 56 36.00 -9.56 -9.93
C GLY A 56 35.56 -10.76 -9.10
N GLU A 57 35.91 -11.98 -9.56
CA GLU A 57 35.40 -13.25 -9.04
C GLU A 57 35.73 -13.47 -7.55
N GLN A 58 36.92 -13.00 -7.11
CA GLN A 58 37.34 -13.17 -5.71
C GLN A 58 36.53 -12.34 -4.71
N SER A 59 35.75 -11.37 -5.20
CA SER A 59 34.98 -10.44 -4.35
C SER A 59 33.88 -11.12 -3.52
N ILE A 60 33.45 -12.30 -3.90
CA ILE A 60 32.36 -13.05 -3.23
C ILE A 60 32.87 -14.04 -2.16
N TYR A 61 34.19 -14.19 -2.03
CA TYR A 61 34.80 -15.13 -1.09
C TYR A 61 35.36 -14.41 0.14
N PHE A 62 35.47 -15.14 1.26
CA PHE A 62 36.17 -14.65 2.42
C PHE A 62 37.69 -14.63 2.15
N PRO A 63 38.41 -13.54 2.47
CA PRO A 63 39.85 -13.45 2.22
C PRO A 63 40.69 -14.53 2.94
N ASP A 64 40.22 -14.96 4.10
CA ASP A 64 40.82 -15.98 4.98
C ASP A 64 40.33 -17.40 4.67
N ASN A 65 39.28 -17.53 3.85
CA ASN A 65 38.71 -18.83 3.49
C ASN A 65 38.13 -18.80 2.05
N PRO A 66 38.93 -19.09 1.01
CA PRO A 66 38.51 -19.03 -0.37
C PRO A 66 37.48 -20.10 -0.79
N ASP A 67 37.23 -21.11 0.06
CA ASP A 67 36.19 -22.12 -0.17
C ASP A 67 34.81 -21.65 0.33
N ARG A 68 34.77 -20.54 1.06
CA ARG A 68 33.54 -20.02 1.64
C ARG A 68 33.14 -18.70 1.00
N THR A 69 31.92 -18.65 0.45
CA THR A 69 31.35 -17.40 -0.08
C THR A 69 30.61 -16.61 0.99
N PHE A 70 30.49 -15.29 0.80
CA PHE A 70 29.71 -14.41 1.65
C PHE A 70 28.24 -14.83 1.72
N ALA A 71 27.62 -14.67 2.89
CA ALA A 71 26.19 -14.78 3.05
C ALA A 71 25.47 -13.49 2.55
N LEU A 72 24.15 -13.56 2.37
CA LEU A 72 23.36 -12.40 1.94
C LEU A 72 23.62 -11.15 2.78
N SER A 73 23.71 -11.27 4.11
CA SER A 73 23.97 -10.13 5.02
C SER A 73 25.30 -9.43 4.73
N ASP A 74 26.33 -10.19 4.32
CA ASP A 74 27.63 -9.63 3.95
C ASP A 74 27.57 -8.95 2.58
N CYS A 75 26.89 -9.58 1.61
CA CYS A 75 26.66 -9.01 0.28
C CYS A 75 25.89 -7.68 0.38
N ILE A 76 24.83 -7.62 1.19
CA ILE A 76 24.06 -6.39 1.41
C ILE A 76 24.97 -5.25 1.90
N LYS A 77 25.79 -5.49 2.92
CA LYS A 77 26.69 -4.47 3.47
C LYS A 77 27.75 -4.00 2.48
N LYS A 78 28.22 -4.89 1.60
CA LYS A 78 29.24 -4.57 0.60
C LYS A 78 28.67 -3.76 -0.57
N VAL A 79 27.45 -4.06 -1.01
CA VAL A 79 26.82 -3.41 -2.16
C VAL A 79 26.06 -2.14 -1.74
N PHE A 80 25.33 -2.21 -0.63
CA PHE A 80 24.57 -1.08 -0.08
C PHE A 80 25.28 -0.53 1.16
N THR A 81 26.27 0.35 0.96
CA THR A 81 27.13 0.83 2.05
C THR A 81 26.44 1.79 3.02
N ASN A 82 25.39 2.49 2.57
CA ASN A 82 24.59 3.37 3.43
C ASN A 82 23.66 2.56 4.32
N ASP A 83 23.89 2.53 5.63
CA ASP A 83 23.07 1.81 6.62
C ASP A 83 21.66 2.40 6.82
N LYS A 84 21.45 3.63 6.37
CA LYS A 84 20.14 4.32 6.37
C LYS A 84 19.38 4.16 5.06
N ASP A 85 19.90 3.42 4.09
CA ASP A 85 19.20 3.17 2.84
C ASP A 85 17.95 2.32 3.12
N PRO A 86 16.74 2.81 2.77
CA PRO A 86 15.48 2.08 2.98
C PRO A 86 15.46 0.70 2.33
N LEU A 87 16.11 0.53 1.18
CA LEU A 87 16.24 -0.78 0.52
C LEU A 87 17.08 -1.73 1.37
N ARG A 88 18.24 -1.27 1.88
CA ARG A 88 19.08 -2.08 2.77
C ARG A 88 18.34 -2.49 4.03
N ILE A 89 17.64 -1.54 4.67
CA ILE A 89 16.85 -1.81 5.88
C ILE A 89 15.74 -2.84 5.57
N ASN A 90 15.07 -2.73 4.42
CA ASN A 90 14.10 -3.72 3.98
C ASN A 90 14.71 -5.12 3.88
N LEU A 91 15.83 -5.27 3.19
CA LEU A 91 16.50 -6.55 3.04
C LEU A 91 16.97 -7.14 4.38
N GLU A 92 17.53 -6.31 5.27
CA GLU A 92 17.95 -6.75 6.61
C GLU A 92 16.75 -7.29 7.41
N LYS A 93 15.56 -6.67 7.29
CA LYS A 93 14.32 -7.16 7.93
C LYS A 93 13.82 -8.48 7.32
N ILE A 94 13.95 -8.66 6.01
CA ILE A 94 13.62 -9.94 5.36
C ILE A 94 14.59 -11.05 5.79
N VAL A 95 15.88 -10.75 5.90
CA VAL A 95 16.88 -11.70 6.43
C VAL A 95 16.60 -12.07 7.88
N GLU A 96 16.22 -11.09 8.72
CA GLU A 96 15.81 -11.32 10.11
C GLU A 96 14.61 -12.28 10.19
N LEU A 97 13.60 -12.06 9.35
CA LEU A 97 12.45 -12.94 9.24
C LEU A 97 12.88 -14.38 8.88
N ARG A 98 13.66 -14.55 7.78
CA ARG A 98 14.16 -15.86 7.37
C ARG A 98 14.86 -16.60 8.49
N ASN A 99 15.73 -15.92 9.24
CA ASN A 99 16.50 -16.53 10.33
C ASN A 99 15.62 -16.87 11.54
N THR A 100 14.50 -16.19 11.71
CA THR A 100 13.56 -16.38 12.82
C THR A 100 12.46 -17.38 12.47
N SER A 101 12.16 -17.54 11.18
CA SER A 101 10.97 -18.21 10.66
C SER A 101 10.88 -19.69 10.97
N THR A 102 12.00 -20.36 11.19
CA THR A 102 12.03 -21.81 11.41
C THR A 102 11.32 -22.27 12.70
N HIS A 103 11.03 -21.36 13.64
CA HIS A 103 10.51 -21.75 14.95
C HIS A 103 9.30 -20.97 15.48
N PHE A 104 8.92 -19.81 14.89
CA PHE A 104 7.99 -18.89 15.55
C PHE A 104 7.02 -18.15 14.61
N ILE A 105 6.81 -18.60 13.36
CA ILE A 105 5.87 -17.92 12.45
C ILE A 105 4.43 -18.31 12.77
N THR A 106 3.62 -17.28 12.98
CA THR A 106 2.16 -17.37 13.06
C THR A 106 1.57 -16.66 11.84
N VAL A 107 0.29 -16.91 11.55
CA VAL A 107 -0.42 -16.26 10.43
C VAL A 107 -0.35 -14.73 10.49
N GLU A 108 -0.25 -14.18 11.70
CA GLU A 108 -0.20 -12.73 11.93
C GLU A 108 1.12 -12.10 11.48
N TYR A 109 2.22 -12.86 11.45
CA TYR A 109 3.49 -12.40 10.88
C TYR A 109 3.34 -12.05 9.40
N GLU A 110 2.57 -12.84 8.66
CA GLU A 110 2.32 -12.56 7.23
C GLU A 110 1.76 -11.14 7.05
N MET A 111 0.73 -10.77 7.81
CA MET A 111 0.09 -9.45 7.70
C MET A 111 1.06 -8.29 7.96
N ILE A 112 1.98 -8.47 8.91
CA ILE A 112 2.99 -7.45 9.26
C ILE A 112 4.05 -7.33 8.16
N TYR A 113 4.44 -8.45 7.55
CA TYR A 113 5.53 -8.48 6.58
C TYR A 113 5.11 -8.27 5.12
N VAL A 114 3.82 -8.40 4.78
CA VAL A 114 3.33 -8.18 3.39
C VAL A 114 3.82 -6.87 2.77
N PRO A 115 3.76 -5.70 3.45
CA PRO A 115 4.28 -4.46 2.88
C PRO A 115 5.78 -4.50 2.59
N LEU A 116 6.56 -5.21 3.43
CA LEU A 116 7.99 -5.41 3.23
C LEU A 116 8.27 -6.37 2.07
N PHE A 117 7.48 -7.43 1.94
CA PHE A 117 7.59 -8.39 0.82
C PHE A 117 7.33 -7.69 -0.49
N GLN A 118 6.30 -6.86 -0.56
CA GLN A 118 5.98 -6.12 -1.77
C GLN A 118 7.12 -5.17 -2.17
N ALA A 119 7.67 -4.42 -1.22
CA ALA A 119 8.83 -3.57 -1.46
C ALA A 119 10.04 -4.39 -1.89
N CYS A 120 10.31 -5.53 -1.25
CA CYS A 120 11.43 -6.42 -1.56
C CYS A 120 11.36 -6.94 -3.00
N VAL A 121 10.18 -7.36 -3.46
CA VAL A 121 9.95 -7.86 -4.83
C VAL A 121 10.19 -6.75 -5.86
N LEU A 122 9.63 -5.56 -5.65
CA LEU A 122 9.82 -4.43 -6.57
C LEU A 122 11.28 -3.95 -6.58
N ASN A 123 11.92 -3.89 -5.42
CA ASN A 123 13.34 -3.55 -5.33
C ASN A 123 14.21 -4.56 -6.07
N PHE A 124 13.89 -5.87 -6.00
CA PHE A 124 14.60 -6.90 -6.75
C PHE A 124 14.50 -6.66 -8.26
N ASN A 125 13.29 -6.46 -8.79
CA ASN A 125 13.10 -6.15 -10.20
C ASN A 125 13.90 -4.90 -10.63
N ASN A 126 13.82 -3.82 -9.84
CA ASN A 126 14.54 -2.59 -10.15
C ASN A 126 16.06 -2.81 -10.17
N LYS A 127 16.61 -3.60 -9.22
CA LYS A 127 18.06 -3.89 -9.18
C LYS A 127 18.48 -4.91 -10.23
N MET A 128 17.63 -5.84 -10.63
CA MET A 128 17.89 -6.71 -11.79
C MET A 128 18.02 -5.90 -13.07
N SER A 129 17.17 -4.89 -13.27
CA SER A 129 17.27 -3.98 -14.40
C SER A 129 18.50 -3.08 -14.31
N GLU A 130 18.79 -2.49 -13.14
CA GLU A 130 19.92 -1.57 -12.95
C GLU A 130 21.30 -2.26 -13.06
N PHE A 131 21.45 -3.44 -12.44
CA PHE A 131 22.73 -4.13 -12.34
C PHE A 131 23.03 -5.06 -13.52
N HIS A 132 21.98 -5.65 -14.08
CA HIS A 132 22.09 -6.75 -15.05
C HIS A 132 21.31 -6.53 -16.35
N GLU A 133 20.60 -5.40 -16.49
CA GLU A 133 19.78 -5.08 -17.67
C GLU A 133 18.69 -6.16 -17.95
N VAL A 134 18.18 -6.77 -16.87
CA VAL A 134 17.16 -7.82 -16.93
C VAL A 134 15.82 -7.29 -16.44
N ASP A 135 14.78 -7.45 -17.25
CA ASP A 135 13.40 -7.18 -16.87
C ASP A 135 12.74 -8.49 -16.36
N MET A 136 12.43 -8.52 -15.06
CA MET A 136 11.78 -9.69 -14.46
C MET A 136 10.32 -9.82 -14.87
N THR A 137 9.71 -8.80 -15.47
CA THR A 137 8.32 -8.87 -15.97
C THR A 137 8.16 -9.79 -17.17
N GLU A 138 9.25 -10.15 -17.85
CA GLU A 138 9.26 -11.16 -18.88
C GLU A 138 9.09 -12.59 -18.32
N LEU A 139 9.43 -12.80 -17.06
CA LEU A 139 9.36 -14.10 -16.37
C LEU A 139 8.13 -14.22 -15.46
N VAL A 140 7.72 -13.12 -14.85
CA VAL A 140 6.58 -13.07 -13.94
C VAL A 140 5.61 -11.98 -14.41
N PRO A 141 4.35 -12.30 -14.73
CA PRO A 141 3.37 -11.32 -15.19
C PRO A 141 3.21 -10.16 -14.19
N GLN A 142 3.07 -8.93 -14.72
CA GLN A 142 2.94 -7.72 -13.92
C GLN A 142 1.68 -7.71 -13.04
N ASN A 143 0.60 -8.32 -13.51
CA ASN A 143 -0.68 -8.34 -12.83
C ASN A 143 -0.78 -9.59 -11.94
N PHE A 144 -0.47 -9.36 -10.68
CA PHE A 144 -0.49 -10.39 -9.68
C PHE A 144 -1.52 -10.03 -8.62
N LEU A 145 -2.68 -10.68 -8.65
CA LEU A 145 -3.75 -10.51 -7.66
C LEU A 145 -3.67 -11.62 -6.62
N THR A 146 -3.24 -11.27 -5.40
CA THR A 146 -3.51 -12.10 -4.22
C THR A 146 -4.88 -11.71 -3.67
N LEU A 147 -5.86 -12.58 -3.78
CA LEU A 147 -7.17 -12.40 -3.16
C LEU A 147 -7.05 -12.71 -1.67
N SER A 148 -7.38 -11.74 -0.82
CA SER A 148 -7.41 -11.92 0.63
C SER A 148 -8.82 -12.30 1.08
N VAL A 149 -8.95 -13.41 1.81
CA VAL A 149 -10.24 -13.86 2.36
C VAL A 149 -10.66 -13.04 3.57
N SER A 150 -9.71 -12.43 4.28
CA SER A 150 -9.97 -11.54 5.40
C SER A 150 -8.92 -10.44 5.47
N LEU A 151 -9.37 -9.20 5.70
CA LEU A 151 -8.52 -8.03 5.90
C LEU A 151 -8.48 -7.58 7.37
N LYS A 152 -8.94 -8.42 8.29
CA LYS A 152 -8.98 -8.09 9.72
C LYS A 152 -7.56 -8.13 10.29
N SER A 153 -7.00 -6.95 10.57
CA SER A 153 -5.78 -6.84 11.39
C SER A 153 -6.11 -7.16 12.84
N LEU A 154 -5.30 -8.01 13.48
CA LEU A 154 -5.39 -8.25 14.91
C LEU A 154 -4.80 -7.06 15.69
N ASN A 155 -5.51 -6.59 16.70
CA ASN A 155 -4.99 -5.63 17.64
C ASN A 155 -4.07 -6.31 18.69
N GLU A 156 -3.31 -5.52 19.45
CA GLU A 156 -2.36 -6.06 20.43
C GLU A 156 -3.03 -6.92 21.52
N THR A 157 -4.26 -6.59 21.88
CA THR A 157 -5.05 -7.34 22.87
C THR A 157 -5.43 -8.72 22.34
N GLU A 158 -5.84 -8.81 21.07
CA GLU A 158 -6.16 -10.07 20.40
C GLU A 158 -4.90 -10.95 20.26
N ILE A 159 -3.75 -10.36 19.90
CA ILE A 159 -2.47 -11.05 19.81
C ILE A 159 -2.07 -11.61 21.21
N SER A 160 -2.19 -10.78 22.24
CA SER A 160 -1.85 -11.18 23.63
C SER A 160 -2.78 -12.25 24.17
N GLY A 161 -4.05 -12.25 23.78
CA GLY A 161 -5.00 -13.28 24.16
C GLY A 161 -4.85 -14.61 23.43
N LYS A 162 -4.29 -14.59 22.21
CA LYS A 162 -4.19 -15.77 21.34
C LYS A 162 -2.90 -16.56 21.52
N TYR A 163 -1.80 -15.90 21.89
CA TYR A 163 -0.47 -16.50 21.95
C TYR A 163 0.17 -16.42 23.34
N PRO A 164 1.07 -17.37 23.67
CA PRO A 164 1.89 -17.28 24.88
C PRO A 164 2.66 -15.97 24.96
N GLU A 165 2.92 -15.47 26.15
CA GLU A 165 3.52 -14.16 26.43
C GLU A 165 4.82 -13.89 25.65
N ILE A 166 5.67 -14.89 25.51
CA ILE A 166 6.95 -14.78 24.77
C ILE A 166 6.70 -14.51 23.29
N ILE A 167 5.73 -15.18 22.68
CA ILE A 167 5.38 -15.04 21.26
C ILE A 167 4.67 -13.71 21.04
N SER A 168 3.69 -13.36 21.88
CA SER A 168 2.90 -12.13 21.73
C SER A 168 3.78 -10.88 21.90
N LYS A 169 4.64 -10.83 22.89
CA LYS A 169 5.60 -9.73 23.07
C LYS A 169 6.52 -9.56 21.88
N ARG A 170 7.03 -10.65 21.34
CA ARG A 170 7.89 -10.61 20.15
C ARG A 170 7.15 -10.10 18.92
N LEU A 171 5.94 -10.59 18.65
CA LEU A 171 5.11 -10.19 17.52
C LEU A 171 4.75 -8.71 17.60
N ILE A 172 4.33 -8.22 18.77
CA ILE A 172 4.01 -6.81 19.01
C ILE A 172 5.27 -5.93 18.82
N SER A 173 6.42 -6.36 19.36
CA SER A 173 7.69 -5.63 19.20
C SER A 173 8.10 -5.52 17.72
N VAL A 174 7.99 -6.59 16.94
CA VAL A 174 8.28 -6.59 15.50
C VAL A 174 7.31 -5.66 14.76
N LYS A 175 6.00 -5.76 15.04
CA LYS A 175 4.97 -4.90 14.46
C LYS A 175 5.30 -3.42 14.69
N ASN A 176 5.50 -3.02 15.94
CA ASN A 176 5.76 -1.63 16.31
C ASN A 176 7.08 -1.11 15.69
N ASN A 177 8.11 -1.96 15.58
CA ASN A 177 9.35 -1.60 14.91
C ASN A 177 9.16 -1.36 13.41
N ILE A 178 8.41 -2.22 12.71
CA ILE A 178 8.13 -2.06 11.28
C ILE A 178 7.24 -0.82 11.06
N GLU A 179 6.21 -0.60 11.88
CA GLU A 179 5.34 0.58 11.79
C GLU A 179 6.14 1.87 11.96
N ALA A 180 7.01 1.96 12.99
CA ALA A 180 7.87 3.12 13.21
C ALA A 180 8.81 3.41 12.02
N LEU A 181 9.39 2.36 11.41
CA LEU A 181 10.23 2.51 10.22
C LEU A 181 9.42 2.87 8.96
N SER A 182 8.14 2.49 8.91
CA SER A 182 7.23 2.80 7.78
C SER A 182 6.68 4.22 7.81
N GLU A 183 6.79 4.95 8.91
CA GLU A 183 6.33 6.35 9.03
C GLU A 183 6.98 7.28 8.00
N SER A 184 8.15 6.94 7.49
CA SER A 184 8.83 7.69 6.42
C SER A 184 8.16 7.54 5.04
N GLU A 185 7.15 6.68 4.90
CA GLU A 185 6.44 6.36 3.64
C GLU A 185 7.37 6.07 2.45
N ASN A 186 8.53 5.47 2.71
CA ASN A 186 9.50 5.19 1.66
C ASN A 186 9.19 3.84 0.97
N PRO A 187 8.85 3.84 -0.33
CA PRO A 187 8.44 2.62 -1.05
C PRO A 187 9.56 1.58 -1.17
N LYS A 188 10.82 1.97 -0.97
CA LYS A 188 11.94 1.02 -0.93
C LYS A 188 11.99 0.22 0.38
N PHE A 189 11.39 0.75 1.46
CA PHE A 189 11.31 0.02 2.73
C PHE A 189 10.03 -0.81 2.83
N SER A 190 8.87 -0.21 2.61
CA SER A 190 7.57 -0.88 2.69
C SER A 190 6.55 -0.25 1.74
N ILE A 191 5.66 -1.07 1.20
CA ILE A 191 4.56 -0.63 0.36
C ILE A 191 3.26 -1.13 0.96
N ASN A 192 2.46 -0.20 1.46
CA ASN A 192 1.13 -0.50 1.96
C ASN A 192 0.15 -0.65 0.80
N ILE A 193 -0.44 -1.83 0.67
CA ILE A 193 -1.45 -2.11 -0.33
C ILE A 193 -2.82 -1.95 0.33
N ASN A 194 -3.51 -0.86 -0.02
CA ASN A 194 -4.90 -0.67 0.38
C ASN A 194 -5.80 -1.19 -0.73
N VAL A 195 -6.46 -2.32 -0.49
CA VAL A 195 -7.44 -2.88 -1.41
C VAL A 195 -8.82 -2.35 -1.05
N ASN A 196 -9.37 -1.49 -1.90
CA ASN A 196 -10.74 -1.00 -1.75
C ASN A 196 -11.68 -1.80 -2.65
N HIS A 197 -12.59 -2.55 -2.05
CA HIS A 197 -13.60 -3.30 -2.79
C HIS A 197 -14.86 -2.45 -2.97
N TYR A 198 -15.22 -2.18 -4.21
CA TYR A 198 -16.46 -1.51 -4.58
C TYR A 198 -17.44 -2.53 -5.14
N ILE A 199 -18.62 -2.65 -4.52
CA ILE A 199 -19.69 -3.50 -5.06
C ILE A 199 -20.43 -2.70 -6.13
N THR A 200 -20.33 -3.13 -7.38
CA THR A 200 -21.08 -2.56 -8.50
C THR A 200 -22.04 -3.59 -9.10
N LYS A 201 -23.20 -3.12 -9.55
CA LYS A 201 -24.17 -3.95 -10.31
C LYS A 201 -23.80 -4.03 -11.80
N ASN A 202 -22.91 -3.21 -12.25
CA ASN A 202 -22.48 -3.17 -13.66
C ASN A 202 -21.26 -4.06 -13.87
N LYS A 203 -21.47 -5.20 -14.54
CA LYS A 203 -20.41 -6.17 -14.85
C LYS A 203 -19.27 -5.61 -15.73
N ALA A 204 -19.52 -4.56 -16.52
CA ALA A 204 -18.53 -3.92 -17.38
C ALA A 204 -17.48 -3.09 -16.58
N HIS A 205 -17.78 -2.75 -15.33
CA HIS A 205 -16.91 -1.99 -14.44
C HIS A 205 -16.46 -2.80 -13.21
N ALA A 206 -16.64 -4.12 -13.24
CA ALA A 206 -16.23 -5.00 -12.16
C ALA A 206 -14.90 -5.68 -12.48
N ASP A 207 -13.89 -5.47 -11.65
CA ASP A 207 -12.60 -6.16 -11.76
C ASP A 207 -12.70 -7.63 -11.33
N ALA A 208 -13.69 -7.96 -10.48
CA ALA A 208 -14.04 -9.32 -10.10
C ALA A 208 -15.55 -9.48 -9.94
N VAL A 209 -16.09 -10.65 -10.32
CA VAL A 209 -17.53 -10.97 -10.20
C VAL A 209 -17.70 -12.03 -9.13
N PHE A 210 -18.43 -11.69 -8.05
CA PHE A 210 -18.82 -12.63 -7.02
C PHE A 210 -20.28 -13.06 -7.22
N HIS A 211 -20.54 -14.35 -7.13
CA HIS A 211 -21.90 -14.88 -7.10
C HIS A 211 -22.32 -15.11 -5.65
N ILE A 212 -23.50 -14.61 -5.28
CA ILE A 212 -24.12 -14.96 -4.00
C ILE A 212 -24.69 -16.36 -4.18
N ALA A 213 -24.09 -17.35 -3.50
CA ALA A 213 -24.59 -18.71 -3.50
C ALA A 213 -25.96 -18.77 -2.83
N LYS A 214 -26.87 -19.56 -3.41
CA LYS A 214 -28.15 -19.91 -2.79
C LYS A 214 -27.93 -21.18 -1.99
N ASP A 215 -28.34 -21.14 -0.73
CA ASP A 215 -28.49 -22.25 0.25
C ASP A 215 -27.49 -23.42 0.12
N GLY A 216 -26.56 -23.51 1.07
CA GLY A 216 -25.72 -24.69 1.30
C GLY A 216 -24.23 -24.49 1.34
N GLU A 217 -23.71 -23.31 0.96
CA GLU A 217 -22.29 -22.96 1.08
C GLU A 217 -22.08 -21.98 2.23
N GLU A 218 -20.93 -22.05 2.90
CA GLU A 218 -20.64 -21.19 4.05
C GLU A 218 -20.78 -19.70 3.69
N PRO A 219 -21.58 -18.93 4.44
CA PRO A 219 -21.83 -17.53 4.10
C PRO A 219 -20.59 -16.70 4.33
N VAL A 220 -20.22 -15.88 3.32
CA VAL A 220 -19.27 -14.79 3.50
C VAL A 220 -19.94 -13.75 4.39
N ALA A 221 -19.56 -13.70 5.67
CA ALA A 221 -20.04 -12.69 6.59
C ALA A 221 -19.40 -11.33 6.24
N VAL A 222 -20.18 -10.45 5.62
CA VAL A 222 -19.82 -9.05 5.51
C VAL A 222 -20.03 -8.40 6.88
N ILE A 223 -18.97 -8.34 7.68
CA ILE A 223 -19.00 -7.64 8.96
C ILE A 223 -18.97 -6.14 8.65
N LYS A 224 -20.11 -5.49 8.88
CA LYS A 224 -20.19 -4.03 8.82
C LYS A 224 -19.52 -3.48 10.08
N GLU A 225 -18.26 -3.06 9.94
CA GLU A 225 -17.58 -2.36 11.01
C GLU A 225 -18.28 -1.01 11.23
N VAL A 226 -18.93 -0.86 12.38
CA VAL A 226 -19.49 0.43 12.80
C VAL A 226 -18.33 1.30 13.27
N LYS A 227 -17.71 2.03 12.33
CA LYS A 227 -16.74 3.06 12.69
C LYS A 227 -17.46 4.17 13.43
N ASP A 228 -16.85 4.64 14.52
CA ASP A 228 -17.31 5.83 15.22
C ASP A 228 -17.46 6.97 14.17
N PRO A 229 -18.67 7.55 14.03
CA PRO A 229 -18.90 8.61 13.07
C PRO A 229 -17.90 9.78 13.21
N GLU A 230 -17.40 10.06 14.40
CA GLU A 230 -16.42 11.11 14.63
C GLU A 230 -15.04 10.81 14.00
N GLN A 231 -14.69 9.56 13.83
CA GLN A 231 -13.45 9.16 13.15
C GLN A 231 -13.54 9.27 11.63
N VAL A 232 -14.75 9.11 11.08
CA VAL A 232 -15.00 9.18 9.63
C VAL A 232 -15.26 10.62 9.19
N PHE A 233 -16.07 11.35 9.98
CA PHE A 233 -16.51 12.72 9.66
C PHE A 233 -15.78 13.74 10.53
N LYS A 234 -14.51 13.98 10.20
CA LYS A 234 -13.61 14.83 11.01
C LYS A 234 -13.77 16.33 10.76
N TYR A 235 -14.36 16.71 9.63
CA TYR A 235 -14.31 18.09 9.15
C TYR A 235 -15.62 18.84 9.46
N SER A 236 -15.56 19.85 10.30
CA SER A 236 -16.62 20.85 10.41
C SER A 236 -16.68 21.69 9.13
N THR A 237 -17.74 22.48 8.93
CA THR A 237 -17.84 23.38 7.76
C THR A 237 -16.60 24.29 7.63
N LYS A 238 -16.11 24.86 8.74
CA LYS A 238 -14.92 25.72 8.75
C LYS A 238 -13.67 24.93 8.36
N ALA A 239 -13.42 23.81 9.01
CA ALA A 239 -12.28 22.96 8.73
C ALA A 239 -12.31 22.41 7.28
N SER A 240 -13.49 22.13 6.73
CA SER A 240 -13.64 21.70 5.34
C SER A 240 -13.17 22.76 4.35
N ILE A 241 -13.57 24.03 4.57
CA ILE A 241 -13.17 25.14 3.68
C ILE A 241 -11.66 25.39 3.76
N GLU A 242 -11.09 25.35 4.96
CA GLU A 242 -9.64 25.52 5.17
C GLU A 242 -8.85 24.39 4.49
N THR A 243 -9.31 23.14 4.64
CA THR A 243 -8.66 21.97 4.00
C THR A 243 -8.76 22.03 2.49
N ILE A 244 -9.93 22.34 1.92
CA ILE A 244 -10.12 22.51 0.46
C ILE A 244 -9.20 23.61 -0.07
N SER A 245 -9.14 24.77 0.60
CA SER A 245 -8.25 25.88 0.20
C SER A 245 -6.78 25.47 0.22
N THR A 246 -6.36 24.69 1.22
CA THR A 246 -5.00 24.15 1.31
C THR A 246 -4.71 23.17 0.18
N LEU A 247 -5.65 22.27 -0.13
CA LEU A 247 -5.50 21.31 -1.22
C LEU A 247 -5.43 21.98 -2.59
N LEU A 248 -6.26 23.01 -2.82
CA LEU A 248 -6.22 23.80 -4.06
C LEU A 248 -4.87 24.53 -4.21
N SER A 249 -4.37 25.16 -3.15
CA SER A 249 -3.07 25.85 -3.16
C SER A 249 -1.91 24.88 -3.40
N ARG A 250 -1.92 23.69 -2.77
CA ARG A 250 -0.93 22.63 -2.99
C ARG A 250 -0.87 22.18 -4.44
N ASN A 251 -2.04 22.08 -5.08
CA ASN A 251 -2.16 21.67 -6.48
C ASN A 251 -1.99 22.84 -7.46
N LYS A 252 -1.71 24.06 -6.98
CA LYS A 252 -1.59 25.28 -7.78
C LYS A 252 -2.85 25.56 -8.62
N ILE A 253 -4.03 25.30 -8.05
CA ILE A 253 -5.33 25.51 -8.69
C ILE A 253 -5.91 26.81 -8.13
N GLU A 254 -6.18 27.77 -9.00
CA GLU A 254 -6.82 29.03 -8.67
C GLU A 254 -8.23 29.06 -9.29
N PRO A 255 -9.29 28.74 -8.52
CA PRO A 255 -10.65 28.76 -9.05
C PRO A 255 -11.08 30.17 -9.40
N LYS A 256 -11.83 30.31 -10.51
CA LYS A 256 -12.39 31.59 -10.91
C LYS A 256 -13.90 31.64 -10.66
N TYR A 257 -14.36 32.83 -10.32
CA TYR A 257 -15.77 33.18 -10.19
C TYR A 257 -16.04 34.52 -10.86
N LYS A 258 -16.98 34.55 -11.82
CA LYS A 258 -17.24 35.72 -12.68
C LYS A 258 -15.98 36.21 -13.39
N GLY A 259 -15.17 35.29 -13.88
CA GLY A 259 -13.94 35.59 -14.61
C GLY A 259 -12.73 36.01 -13.76
N ASN A 260 -12.89 36.20 -12.45
CA ASN A 260 -11.80 36.60 -11.55
C ASN A 260 -11.35 35.44 -10.66
N ALA A 261 -10.04 35.33 -10.42
CA ALA A 261 -9.50 34.38 -9.44
C ALA A 261 -10.04 34.71 -8.03
N VAL A 262 -10.52 33.70 -7.33
CA VAL A 262 -11.13 33.87 -6.01
C VAL A 262 -10.64 32.82 -5.01
N SER A 263 -10.58 33.19 -3.76
CA SER A 263 -10.36 32.24 -2.67
C SER A 263 -11.64 31.42 -2.42
N PHE A 264 -11.48 30.10 -2.27
CA PHE A 264 -12.60 29.22 -1.94
C PHE A 264 -13.16 29.58 -0.56
N ASN A 265 -14.46 29.79 -0.46
CA ASN A 265 -15.10 30.29 0.77
C ASN A 265 -16.43 29.56 1.07
N LYS A 266 -17.09 29.97 2.17
CA LYS A 266 -18.35 29.37 2.65
C LYS A 266 -19.48 29.43 1.61
N TYR A 267 -19.52 30.47 0.79
CA TYR A 267 -20.53 30.60 -0.27
C TYR A 267 -20.32 29.52 -1.34
N HIS A 268 -19.10 29.36 -1.83
CA HIS A 268 -18.76 28.33 -2.80
C HIS A 268 -18.99 26.93 -2.23
N PHE A 269 -18.54 26.68 -0.99
CA PHE A 269 -18.78 25.41 -0.31
C PHE A 269 -20.26 25.05 -0.24
N ASN A 270 -21.11 25.97 0.18
CA ASN A 270 -22.56 25.74 0.26
C ASN A 270 -23.20 25.45 -1.10
N ASN A 271 -22.71 26.04 -2.17
CA ASN A 271 -23.18 25.75 -3.53
C ASN A 271 -22.81 24.30 -3.93
N PHE A 272 -21.58 23.84 -3.66
CA PHE A 272 -21.21 22.45 -3.87
C PHE A 272 -22.05 21.48 -3.04
N ILE A 273 -22.25 21.80 -1.76
CA ILE A 273 -23.08 20.97 -0.86
C ILE A 273 -24.49 20.77 -1.42
N LYS A 274 -25.11 21.84 -1.93
CA LYS A 274 -26.46 21.80 -2.48
C LYS A 274 -26.49 21.09 -3.83
N PHE A 275 -25.55 21.40 -4.72
CA PHE A 275 -25.52 20.87 -6.08
C PHE A 275 -25.29 19.36 -6.12
N PHE A 276 -24.37 18.86 -5.33
CA PHE A 276 -24.04 17.44 -5.27
C PHE A 276 -24.86 16.67 -4.22
N GLY A 277 -25.80 17.29 -3.50
CA GLY A 277 -26.59 16.63 -2.48
C GLY A 277 -25.74 16.04 -1.36
N ILE A 278 -24.61 16.65 -1.01
CA ILE A 278 -23.62 16.08 -0.08
C ILE A 278 -24.22 15.81 1.29
N LYS A 279 -25.17 16.65 1.75
CA LYS A 279 -25.83 16.46 3.05
C LYS A 279 -26.75 15.24 3.10
N ASP A 280 -27.27 14.82 1.95
CA ASP A 280 -28.17 13.69 1.83
C ASP A 280 -27.41 12.36 1.65
N ASN A 281 -26.12 12.45 1.42
CA ASN A 281 -25.25 11.30 1.25
C ASN A 281 -24.57 10.89 2.55
N LYS A 282 -25.01 9.78 3.14
CA LYS A 282 -24.48 9.23 4.40
C LYS A 282 -23.01 8.85 4.40
N LYS A 283 -22.35 8.79 3.23
CA LYS A 283 -20.89 8.55 3.12
C LYS A 283 -20.10 9.84 3.13
N LEU A 284 -20.72 10.97 2.75
CA LEU A 284 -20.06 12.26 2.60
C LEU A 284 -20.32 13.19 3.79
N CYS A 285 -21.46 13.03 4.44
CA CYS A 285 -21.89 13.92 5.52
C CYS A 285 -22.57 13.15 6.66
N TRP A 286 -22.23 13.53 7.88
CA TRP A 286 -22.88 13.07 9.09
C TRP A 286 -23.59 14.24 9.76
N LYS A 287 -24.88 14.06 9.97
CA LYS A 287 -25.74 14.98 10.71
C LYS A 287 -25.86 14.52 12.15
N TYR A 288 -25.61 15.41 13.10
CA TYR A 288 -25.90 15.18 14.51
C TYR A 288 -26.61 16.39 15.09
N SER A 289 -27.45 16.17 16.09
CA SER A 289 -28.27 17.21 16.69
C SER A 289 -27.90 17.37 18.17
N THR A 290 -27.77 18.60 18.62
CA THR A 290 -27.62 18.93 20.04
C THR A 290 -28.76 19.87 20.42
N GLY A 291 -29.76 19.34 21.14
CA GLY A 291 -31.03 20.02 21.35
C GLY A 291 -31.79 20.19 20.03
N GLU A 292 -32.29 21.37 19.75
CA GLU A 292 -33.03 21.71 18.52
C GLU A 292 -32.12 22.10 17.34
N THR A 293 -30.78 22.10 17.51
CA THR A 293 -29.85 22.57 16.49
C THR A 293 -29.16 21.40 15.79
N ASP A 294 -29.23 21.39 14.45
CA ASP A 294 -28.56 20.43 13.60
C ASP A 294 -27.15 20.87 13.22
N PHE A 295 -26.20 19.97 13.43
CA PHE A 295 -24.80 20.17 13.05
C PHE A 295 -24.40 19.15 11.97
N TYR A 296 -23.40 19.51 11.17
CA TYR A 296 -22.93 18.70 10.07
C TYR A 296 -21.40 18.59 10.13
N LYS A 297 -20.91 17.36 10.03
CA LYS A 297 -19.50 17.03 9.81
C LYS A 297 -19.35 16.30 8.49
N TYR A 298 -18.22 16.50 7.82
CA TYR A 298 -17.96 15.98 6.49
C TYR A 298 -16.81 14.97 6.50
N SER A 299 -16.84 14.00 5.59
CA SER A 299 -15.77 13.04 5.37
C SER A 299 -14.69 13.66 4.48
N LEU A 300 -13.48 13.10 4.49
CA LEU A 300 -12.42 13.48 3.55
C LEU A 300 -12.87 13.31 2.09
N GLN A 301 -13.63 12.25 1.79
CA GLN A 301 -14.18 12.00 0.46
C GLN A 301 -15.07 13.15 -0.06
N ALA A 302 -15.81 13.82 0.82
CA ALA A 302 -16.60 15.00 0.44
C ALA A 302 -15.71 16.17 0.01
N LEU A 303 -14.57 16.35 0.68
CA LEU A 303 -13.63 17.41 0.35
C LEU A 303 -12.88 17.10 -0.94
N GLU A 304 -12.45 15.89 -1.12
CA GLU A 304 -11.79 15.40 -2.34
C GLU A 304 -12.69 15.54 -3.56
N LEU A 305 -13.98 15.16 -3.45
CA LEU A 305 -14.96 15.35 -4.51
C LEU A 305 -15.03 16.82 -4.95
N ILE A 306 -15.07 17.76 -4.00
CA ILE A 306 -15.12 19.20 -4.32
C ILE A 306 -13.83 19.65 -5.02
N VAL A 307 -12.68 19.22 -4.52
CA VAL A 307 -11.37 19.56 -5.11
C VAL A 307 -11.23 18.99 -6.52
N ASP A 308 -11.64 17.74 -6.72
CA ASP A 308 -11.56 17.09 -8.03
C ASP A 308 -12.47 17.75 -9.06
N GLU A 309 -13.67 18.16 -8.66
CA GLU A 309 -14.57 18.90 -9.55
C GLU A 309 -14.01 20.29 -9.93
N ILE A 310 -13.41 21.00 -8.95
CA ILE A 310 -12.74 22.26 -9.23
C ILE A 310 -11.52 22.05 -10.16
N LYS A 311 -10.78 20.98 -9.97
CA LYS A 311 -9.62 20.64 -10.80
C LYS A 311 -9.99 20.36 -12.26
N LYS A 312 -11.16 19.79 -12.53
CA LYS A 312 -11.64 19.50 -13.89
C LYS A 312 -11.93 20.77 -14.70
N ASP A 313 -12.49 21.80 -14.07
CA ASP A 313 -12.86 23.06 -14.73
C ASP A 313 -12.68 24.24 -13.76
N PRO A 314 -11.45 24.64 -13.43
CA PRO A 314 -11.18 25.68 -12.45
C PRO A 314 -11.71 27.06 -12.87
N ASP A 315 -11.87 27.28 -14.17
CA ASP A 315 -12.28 28.57 -14.72
C ASP A 315 -13.80 28.81 -14.65
N ASN A 316 -14.63 27.75 -14.72
CA ASN A 316 -16.07 27.92 -14.88
C ASN A 316 -16.92 27.18 -13.84
N ILE A 317 -16.37 26.19 -13.12
CA ILE A 317 -17.16 25.31 -12.25
C ILE A 317 -17.98 26.06 -11.21
N LEU A 318 -17.44 27.15 -10.63
CA LEU A 318 -18.14 27.94 -9.61
C LEU A 318 -19.35 28.67 -10.17
N ASP A 319 -19.24 29.21 -11.37
CA ASP A 319 -20.34 29.89 -12.08
C ASP A 319 -21.37 28.86 -12.56
N ASN A 320 -20.93 27.73 -13.12
CA ASN A 320 -21.78 26.66 -13.61
C ASN A 320 -22.67 26.08 -12.51
N ILE A 321 -22.11 25.79 -11.34
CA ILE A 321 -22.87 25.28 -10.20
C ILE A 321 -23.88 26.34 -9.73
N LYS A 322 -23.48 27.59 -9.63
CA LYS A 322 -24.39 28.67 -9.23
C LYS A 322 -25.57 28.80 -10.19
N ASN A 323 -25.29 28.85 -11.50
CA ASN A 323 -26.32 29.03 -12.52
C ASN A 323 -27.35 27.87 -12.49
N LYS A 324 -26.90 26.64 -12.28
CA LYS A 324 -27.79 25.48 -12.15
C LYS A 324 -28.60 25.46 -10.83
N LEU A 325 -28.14 26.10 -9.78
CA LEU A 325 -28.87 26.24 -8.52
C LEU A 325 -29.84 27.39 -8.48
N THR A 326 -29.79 28.32 -9.43
CA THR A 326 -30.71 29.46 -9.48
C THR A 326 -31.93 29.07 -10.33
N PRO A 327 -33.14 29.00 -9.74
CA PRO A 327 -34.36 28.70 -10.50
C PRO A 327 -34.66 29.88 -11.45
N GLY A 328 -34.47 29.69 -12.76
CA GLY A 328 -34.83 30.71 -13.72
C GLY A 328 -34.00 30.83 -15.01
N ALA A 329 -32.95 30.02 -15.20
CA ALA A 329 -32.29 29.91 -16.48
C ALA A 329 -33.10 28.98 -17.40
N LYS A 330 -34.05 29.55 -18.17
CA LYS A 330 -34.65 28.88 -19.32
C LYS A 330 -33.54 28.55 -20.31
N GLU A 331 -33.53 27.27 -20.71
CA GLU A 331 -32.81 26.86 -21.91
C GLU A 331 -33.23 27.76 -23.11
N PHE A 332 -32.23 28.33 -23.74
CA PHE A 332 -32.32 28.81 -25.11
C PHE A 332 -31.38 27.97 -25.94
#